data_43b5ec7565d5392a06480e3cebc9f90d
#
_entry.id   43b5ec7565d5392a06480e3cebc9f90d
#
_cell.length_a   1.000
_cell.length_b   1.000
_cell.length_c   1.000
_cell.angle_alpha   90.00
_cell.angle_beta   90.00
_cell.angle_gamma   90.00
#
_symmetry.space_group_name_H-M   'P 1'
#
loop_
_entity.id
_entity.type
_entity.pdbx_description
1 polymer ?
#
loop_
_entity_poly.entity_id
_entity_poly.type
_entity_poly.pdbx_seq_one_letter_code
_entity_poly.pdbx_strand_id
1 'polypeptide(L)'
;MNQCMSAAGQTVELVETREIQMFLPVMNEIDFGDRFLLSMLHWCGIGQRSTPLDYWKVFLLRAEGNVVGVSGLYRQPGMAETVCWVGWFGIRPRFRRQGFGKHAMHALIDFARHIAVKELWVYTGFSDEIAVNFYRSLSFEELGAAADWAPGRTMDNSDIVLRRILY
;
A
#
# COMPACT_ATOMS: atom_id res chain seq x y z
N MET A 1 -25.17 32.56 -7.40
CA MET A 1 -24.08 32.19 -8.34
C MET A 1 -23.21 31.15 -7.66
N ASN A 2 -23.50 29.86 -7.90
CA ASN A 2 -22.69 28.75 -7.38
C ASN A 2 -21.53 28.55 -8.33
N GLN A 3 -20.34 28.98 -7.93
CA GLN A 3 -19.11 28.57 -8.60
C GLN A 3 -18.85 27.11 -8.27
N CYS A 4 -19.06 26.27 -9.26
CA CYS A 4 -18.59 24.91 -9.27
C CYS A 4 -17.04 24.95 -9.31
N MET A 5 -16.37 24.83 -8.16
CA MET A 5 -14.92 24.69 -8.12
C MET A 5 -14.57 23.36 -8.79
N SER A 6 -14.06 23.43 -10.00
CA SER A 6 -13.37 22.38 -10.70
C SER A 6 -12.30 21.82 -9.76
N ALA A 7 -12.34 20.51 -9.51
CA ALA A 7 -11.30 19.80 -8.78
C ALA A 7 -9.98 19.93 -9.56
N ALA A 8 -9.18 20.93 -9.22
CA ALA A 8 -7.78 20.99 -9.64
C ALA A 8 -7.12 19.70 -9.14
N GLY A 9 -6.51 18.95 -10.07
CA GLY A 9 -6.08 17.57 -9.83
C GLY A 9 -5.15 17.45 -8.63
N GLN A 10 -5.68 16.89 -7.56
CA GLN A 10 -4.88 16.53 -6.39
C GLN A 10 -3.84 15.48 -6.83
N THR A 11 -2.57 15.83 -6.79
CA THR A 11 -1.48 14.89 -7.05
C THR A 11 -0.94 14.37 -5.73
N VAL A 12 -0.64 13.07 -5.68
CA VAL A 12 0.07 12.46 -4.57
C VAL A 12 1.45 12.06 -5.06
N GLU A 13 2.45 12.55 -4.36
CA GLU A 13 3.86 12.22 -4.57
C GLU A 13 4.26 11.04 -3.68
N LEU A 14 5.03 10.11 -4.25
CA LEU A 14 5.67 9.01 -3.52
C LEU A 14 7.07 9.46 -3.08
N VAL A 15 7.25 9.69 -1.79
CA VAL A 15 8.55 10.06 -1.21
C VAL A 15 9.19 8.82 -0.60
N GLU A 16 10.14 8.21 -1.33
CA GLU A 16 10.90 7.08 -0.80
C GLU A 16 11.83 7.54 0.31
N THR A 17 11.76 6.89 1.48
CA THR A 17 12.66 7.15 2.59
C THR A 17 12.83 5.89 3.44
N ARG A 18 13.97 5.78 4.14
CA ARG A 18 14.24 4.74 5.14
C ARG A 18 14.41 5.32 6.54
N GLU A 19 14.13 6.60 6.71
CA GLU A 19 14.22 7.28 8.01
C GLU A 19 12.97 7.01 8.83
N ILE A 20 13.06 6.09 9.78
CA ILE A 20 11.91 5.65 10.60
C ILE A 20 11.18 6.81 11.29
N GLN A 21 11.91 7.84 11.73
CA GLN A 21 11.32 9.02 12.35
C GLN A 21 10.32 9.75 11.46
N MET A 22 10.47 9.64 10.14
CA MET A 22 9.55 10.26 9.18
C MET A 22 8.18 9.56 9.14
N PHE A 23 8.13 8.29 9.55
CA PHE A 23 6.91 7.49 9.59
C PHE A 23 6.15 7.60 10.92
N LEU A 24 6.82 8.00 12.01
CA LEU A 24 6.21 8.03 13.35
C LEU A 24 4.89 8.82 13.41
N PRO A 25 4.76 10.03 12.81
CA PRO A 25 3.49 10.76 12.83
C PRO A 25 2.36 10.02 12.09
N VAL A 26 2.70 9.26 11.06
CA VAL A 26 1.73 8.45 10.29
C VAL A 26 1.33 7.21 11.08
N MET A 27 2.31 6.54 11.69
CA MET A 27 2.11 5.33 12.47
C MET A 27 1.20 5.57 13.69
N ASN A 28 1.33 6.73 14.32
CA ASN A 28 0.51 7.10 15.47
C ASN A 28 -0.97 7.40 15.10
N GLU A 29 -1.25 7.72 13.84
CA GLU A 29 -2.61 8.05 13.39
C GLU A 29 -3.30 6.90 12.64
N ILE A 30 -2.53 5.98 12.04
CA ILE A 30 -3.06 4.83 11.29
C ILE A 30 -2.83 3.58 12.13
N ASP A 31 -3.90 3.02 12.67
CA ASP A 31 -3.84 1.78 13.42
C ASP A 31 -3.74 0.58 12.47
N PHE A 32 -2.52 0.14 12.20
CA PHE A 32 -2.24 -1.13 11.52
C PHE A 32 -1.78 -2.23 12.50
N GLY A 33 -1.85 -1.96 13.81
CA GLY A 33 -1.37 -2.86 14.85
C GLY A 33 0.16 -3.01 14.93
N ASP A 34 0.63 -3.83 15.86
CA ASP A 34 2.07 -4.00 16.18
C ASP A 34 2.92 -4.48 15.00
N ARG A 35 2.32 -5.25 14.09
CA ARG A 35 3.00 -5.76 12.89
C ARG A 35 3.45 -4.64 11.96
N PHE A 36 2.75 -3.51 11.95
CA PHE A 36 3.14 -2.36 11.15
C PHE A 36 4.45 -1.77 11.62
N LEU A 37 4.60 -1.54 12.93
CA LEU A 37 5.85 -1.03 13.50
C LEU A 37 7.02 -1.96 13.18
N LEU A 38 6.87 -3.25 13.40
CA LEU A 38 7.93 -4.25 13.12
C LEU A 38 8.30 -4.27 11.63
N SER A 39 7.33 -4.18 10.74
CA SER A 39 7.58 -4.10 9.30
C SER A 39 8.30 -2.81 8.93
N MET A 40 7.90 -1.67 9.49
CA MET A 40 8.51 -0.38 9.21
C MET A 40 9.96 -0.31 9.70
N LEU A 41 10.24 -0.79 10.91
CA LEU A 41 11.60 -0.92 11.41
C LEU A 41 12.47 -1.75 10.46
N HIS A 42 11.94 -2.88 10.04
CA HIS A 42 12.60 -3.78 9.11
C HIS A 42 12.86 -3.11 7.73
N TRP A 43 11.86 -2.45 7.15
CA TRP A 43 11.99 -1.81 5.85
C TRP A 43 12.92 -0.58 5.89
N CYS A 44 13.07 0.04 7.05
CA CYS A 44 14.07 1.06 7.31
C CYS A 44 15.48 0.50 7.62
N GLY A 45 15.65 -0.82 7.63
CA GLY A 45 16.95 -1.47 7.88
C GLY A 45 17.30 -1.61 9.36
N ILE A 46 16.32 -1.50 10.25
CA ILE A 46 16.51 -1.60 11.71
C ILE A 46 16.08 -2.99 12.18
N GLY A 47 16.98 -3.70 12.88
CA GLY A 47 16.72 -5.04 13.41
C GLY A 47 16.89 -6.18 12.41
N GLN A 48 16.69 -7.42 12.90
CA GLN A 48 16.79 -8.63 12.07
C GLN A 48 15.48 -8.90 11.33
N ARG A 49 15.61 -9.40 10.11
CA ARG A 49 14.46 -9.80 9.29
C ARG A 49 13.84 -11.10 9.78
N SER A 50 12.57 -11.08 10.09
CA SER A 50 11.78 -12.29 10.32
C SER A 50 11.41 -13.01 9.02
N THR A 51 11.30 -12.27 7.92
CA THR A 51 10.96 -12.80 6.58
C THR A 51 11.84 -12.13 5.53
N PRO A 52 12.61 -12.89 4.73
CA PRO A 52 13.42 -12.32 3.66
C PRO A 52 12.50 -11.68 2.60
N LEU A 53 12.97 -10.60 1.98
CA LEU A 53 12.34 -9.97 0.83
C LEU A 53 13.39 -9.78 -0.26
N ASP A 54 13.03 -10.09 -1.51
CA ASP A 54 13.91 -9.87 -2.66
C ASP A 54 13.88 -8.41 -3.11
N TYR A 55 12.77 -7.74 -2.86
CA TYR A 55 12.55 -6.33 -3.20
C TYR A 55 11.65 -5.68 -2.17
N TRP A 56 11.93 -4.44 -1.80
CA TRP A 56 11.00 -3.60 -1.05
C TRP A 56 11.34 -2.13 -1.22
N LYS A 57 10.29 -1.33 -1.20
CA LYS A 57 10.34 0.13 -1.09
C LYS A 57 9.23 0.60 -0.18
N VAL A 58 9.51 1.63 0.58
CA VAL A 58 8.52 2.27 1.44
C VAL A 58 8.44 3.74 1.12
N PHE A 59 7.22 4.26 1.11
CA PHE A 59 6.92 5.62 0.71
C PHE A 59 6.07 6.33 1.75
N LEU A 60 6.41 7.59 2.01
CA LEU A 60 5.46 8.56 2.51
C LEU A 60 4.64 9.05 1.33
N LEU A 61 3.33 9.10 1.50
CA LEU A 61 2.40 9.67 0.54
C LEU A 61 2.24 11.16 0.86
N ARG A 62 2.72 12.03 -0.02
CA ARG A 62 2.69 13.48 0.17
C ARG A 62 1.72 14.13 -0.80
N ALA A 63 0.90 15.06 -0.31
CA ALA A 63 0.06 15.91 -1.12
C ALA A 63 -0.04 17.29 -0.50
N GLU A 64 0.03 18.35 -1.31
CA GLU A 64 -0.12 19.73 -0.87
C GLU A 64 0.79 20.11 0.32
N GLY A 65 2.03 19.60 0.30
CA GLY A 65 3.02 19.82 1.37
C GLY A 65 2.81 18.98 2.64
N ASN A 66 1.74 18.19 2.73
CA ASN A 66 1.43 17.34 3.87
C ASN A 66 1.74 15.88 3.61
N VAL A 67 2.16 15.15 4.67
CA VAL A 67 2.18 13.69 4.64
C VAL A 67 0.76 13.20 4.90
N VAL A 68 0.13 12.64 3.86
CA VAL A 68 -1.27 12.18 3.90
C VAL A 68 -1.41 10.69 4.21
N GLY A 69 -0.32 9.93 4.09
CA GLY A 69 -0.36 8.50 4.33
C GLY A 69 0.98 7.82 4.14
N VAL A 70 0.93 6.50 4.08
CA VAL A 70 2.08 5.60 3.87
C VAL A 70 1.68 4.47 2.94
N SER A 71 2.66 3.94 2.22
CA SER A 71 2.55 2.68 1.49
C SER A 71 3.92 2.09 1.22
N GLY A 72 3.95 0.87 0.70
CA GLY A 72 5.16 0.26 0.19
C GLY A 72 4.87 -0.74 -0.91
N LEU A 73 5.92 -1.12 -1.63
CA LEU A 73 5.94 -2.24 -2.54
C LEU A 73 6.97 -3.25 -2.06
N TYR A 74 6.63 -4.53 -2.12
CA TYR A 74 7.57 -5.57 -1.75
C TYR A 74 7.35 -6.85 -2.57
N ARG A 75 8.38 -7.69 -2.63
CA ARG A 75 8.35 -9.01 -3.24
C ARG A 75 9.00 -10.02 -2.32
N GLN A 76 8.36 -11.17 -2.18
CA GLN A 76 8.88 -12.29 -1.44
C GLN A 76 9.79 -13.16 -2.33
N PRO A 77 10.75 -13.90 -1.74
CA PRO A 77 11.54 -14.87 -2.48
C PRO A 77 10.68 -15.87 -3.23
N GLY A 78 11.09 -16.17 -4.46
CA GLY A 78 10.39 -17.11 -5.33
C GLY A 78 9.23 -16.54 -6.13
N MET A 79 8.87 -15.28 -5.95
CA MET A 79 7.90 -14.60 -6.81
C MET A 79 8.56 -14.11 -8.10
N ALA A 80 7.78 -14.05 -9.18
CA ALA A 80 8.26 -13.48 -10.43
C ALA A 80 8.66 -12.00 -10.25
N GLU A 81 9.73 -11.57 -10.91
CA GLU A 81 10.23 -10.19 -10.82
C GLU A 81 9.22 -9.14 -11.25
N THR A 82 8.25 -9.55 -12.05
CA THR A 82 7.17 -8.70 -12.56
C THR A 82 5.97 -8.59 -11.61
N VAL A 83 6.02 -9.20 -10.43
CA VAL A 83 4.94 -9.18 -9.44
C VAL A 83 5.42 -8.48 -8.16
N CYS A 84 4.61 -7.57 -7.63
CA CYS A 84 4.83 -6.96 -6.33
C CYS A 84 3.56 -6.93 -5.49
N TRP A 85 3.73 -7.06 -4.19
CA TRP A 85 2.69 -6.76 -3.21
C TRP A 85 2.68 -5.27 -2.88
N VAL A 86 1.49 -4.71 -2.74
CA VAL A 86 1.30 -3.43 -2.04
C VAL A 86 1.21 -3.74 -0.55
N GLY A 87 2.06 -3.10 0.24
CA GLY A 87 2.07 -3.27 1.68
C GLY A 87 1.77 -1.99 2.42
N TRP A 88 1.07 -2.13 3.57
CA TRP A 88 0.83 -1.04 4.51
C TRP A 88 0.23 0.22 3.87
N PHE A 89 -0.67 0.04 2.91
CA PHE A 89 -1.36 1.15 2.28
C PHE A 89 -2.37 1.78 3.25
N GLY A 90 -2.15 3.01 3.61
CA GLY A 90 -3.05 3.72 4.52
C GLY A 90 -3.00 5.22 4.39
N ILE A 91 -4.18 5.84 4.52
CA ILE A 91 -4.36 7.28 4.54
C ILE A 91 -4.70 7.71 5.97
N ARG A 92 -4.02 8.72 6.47
CA ARG A 92 -4.25 9.29 7.80
C ARG A 92 -5.71 9.71 7.94
N PRO A 93 -6.37 9.46 9.08
CA PRO A 93 -7.82 9.67 9.26
C PRO A 93 -8.32 11.03 8.76
N ARG A 94 -7.59 12.10 9.10
CA ARG A 94 -7.97 13.47 8.70
C ARG A 94 -7.94 13.76 7.20
N PHE A 95 -7.31 12.90 6.40
CA PHE A 95 -7.23 13.01 4.94
C PHE A 95 -8.08 11.97 4.20
N ARG A 96 -8.83 11.13 4.92
CA ARG A 96 -9.72 10.14 4.32
C ARG A 96 -10.92 10.79 3.66
N ARG A 97 -11.55 10.09 2.71
CA ARG A 97 -12.77 10.49 1.98
C ARG A 97 -12.61 11.79 1.15
N GLN A 98 -11.38 12.21 0.89
CA GLN A 98 -11.02 13.38 0.09
C GLN A 98 -10.34 13.01 -1.24
N GLY A 99 -10.35 11.74 -1.63
CA GLY A 99 -9.73 11.28 -2.89
C GLY A 99 -8.25 10.89 -2.79
N PHE A 100 -7.52 11.27 -1.74
CA PHE A 100 -6.09 11.00 -1.63
C PHE A 100 -5.72 9.51 -1.76
N GLY A 101 -6.53 8.58 -1.25
CA GLY A 101 -6.28 7.15 -1.39
C GLY A 101 -6.26 6.72 -2.85
N LYS A 102 -7.20 7.20 -3.66
CA LYS A 102 -7.25 6.89 -5.08
C LYS A 102 -6.04 7.45 -5.83
N HIS A 103 -5.69 8.71 -5.59
CA HIS A 103 -4.51 9.34 -6.20
C HIS A 103 -3.21 8.66 -5.78
N ALA A 104 -3.07 8.29 -4.50
CA ALA A 104 -1.92 7.54 -4.00
C ALA A 104 -1.77 6.18 -4.68
N MET A 105 -2.86 5.43 -4.84
CA MET A 105 -2.81 4.14 -5.52
C MET A 105 -2.48 4.28 -7.00
N HIS A 106 -2.96 5.32 -7.68
CA HIS A 106 -2.56 5.61 -9.06
C HIS A 106 -1.07 5.92 -9.15
N ALA A 107 -0.52 6.73 -8.23
CA ALA A 107 0.93 7.00 -8.19
C ALA A 107 1.75 5.72 -7.95
N LEU A 108 1.29 4.80 -7.08
CA LEU A 108 1.93 3.49 -6.89
C LEU A 108 1.87 2.62 -8.14
N ILE A 109 0.75 2.60 -8.84
CA ILE A 109 0.59 1.87 -10.10
C ILE A 109 1.54 2.40 -11.16
N ASP A 110 1.66 3.72 -11.30
CA ASP A 110 2.55 4.34 -12.28
C ASP A 110 4.03 4.10 -11.91
N PHE A 111 4.37 4.15 -10.62
CA PHE A 111 5.69 3.76 -10.16
C PHE A 111 5.98 2.28 -10.45
N ALA A 112 5.04 1.38 -10.18
CA ALA A 112 5.19 -0.04 -10.44
C ALA A 112 5.42 -0.33 -11.94
N ARG A 113 4.69 0.34 -12.83
CA ARG A 113 4.93 0.27 -14.28
C ARG A 113 6.32 0.75 -14.66
N HIS A 114 6.78 1.86 -14.08
CA HIS A 114 8.10 2.42 -14.35
C HIS A 114 9.23 1.43 -14.01
N ILE A 115 9.06 0.59 -13.00
CA ILE A 115 10.01 -0.46 -12.60
C ILE A 115 9.69 -1.83 -13.23
N ALA A 116 8.91 -1.86 -14.32
CA ALA A 116 8.54 -3.05 -15.09
C ALA A 116 7.73 -4.11 -14.32
N VAL A 117 7.06 -3.74 -13.23
CA VAL A 117 6.07 -4.59 -12.56
C VAL A 117 4.83 -4.69 -13.45
N LYS A 118 4.34 -5.91 -13.64
CA LYS A 118 3.14 -6.21 -14.46
C LYS A 118 1.92 -6.55 -13.64
N GLU A 119 2.11 -6.94 -12.39
CA GLU A 119 1.01 -7.29 -11.49
C GLU A 119 1.23 -6.67 -10.10
N LEU A 120 0.22 -5.98 -9.60
CA LEU A 120 0.15 -5.57 -8.21
C LEU A 120 -0.85 -6.44 -7.46
N TRP A 121 -0.41 -6.98 -6.35
CA TRP A 121 -1.20 -7.80 -5.47
C TRP A 121 -1.41 -7.09 -4.14
N VAL A 122 -2.57 -7.25 -3.55
CA VAL A 122 -2.89 -6.78 -2.20
C VAL A 122 -3.58 -7.91 -1.44
N TYR A 123 -3.46 -7.90 -0.14
CA TYR A 123 -4.33 -8.70 0.72
C TYR A 123 -4.99 -7.82 1.77
N THR A 124 -6.19 -8.17 2.15
CA THR A 124 -6.97 -7.49 3.19
C THR A 124 -7.95 -8.45 3.83
N GLY A 125 -8.42 -8.13 5.03
CA GLY A 125 -9.49 -8.93 5.67
C GLY A 125 -10.74 -8.95 4.81
N PHE A 126 -11.31 -10.14 4.61
CA PHE A 126 -12.58 -10.29 3.86
C PHE A 126 -13.71 -9.44 4.45
N SER A 127 -13.73 -9.29 5.77
CA SER A 127 -14.70 -8.44 6.48
C SER A 127 -14.45 -6.94 6.35
N ASP A 128 -13.29 -6.52 5.82
CA ASP A 128 -13.01 -5.11 5.53
C ASP A 128 -13.61 -4.67 4.19
N GLU A 129 -14.93 -4.55 4.16
CA GLU A 129 -15.67 -4.16 2.97
C GLU A 129 -15.20 -2.82 2.39
N ILE A 130 -14.71 -1.90 3.24
CA ILE A 130 -14.21 -0.59 2.80
C ILE A 130 -12.96 -0.78 1.96
N ALA A 131 -12.00 -1.57 2.44
CA ALA A 131 -10.77 -1.85 1.69
C ALA A 131 -11.05 -2.67 0.44
N VAL A 132 -11.87 -3.72 0.53
CA VAL A 132 -12.25 -4.55 -0.62
C VAL A 132 -12.88 -3.71 -1.72
N ASN A 133 -13.88 -2.88 -1.39
CA ASN A 133 -14.55 -2.02 -2.35
C ASN A 133 -13.62 -0.94 -2.92
N PHE A 134 -12.70 -0.42 -2.11
CA PHE A 134 -11.67 0.51 -2.57
C PHE A 134 -10.80 -0.13 -3.66
N TYR A 135 -10.25 -1.33 -3.43
CA TYR A 135 -9.42 -2.03 -4.42
C TYR A 135 -10.22 -2.42 -5.67
N ARG A 136 -11.45 -2.92 -5.53
CA ARG A 136 -12.34 -3.21 -6.66
C ARG A 136 -12.61 -1.96 -7.51
N SER A 137 -12.80 -0.79 -6.89
CA SER A 137 -13.00 0.48 -7.61
C SER A 137 -11.78 0.91 -8.45
N LEU A 138 -10.63 0.30 -8.19
CA LEU A 138 -9.36 0.50 -8.88
C LEU A 138 -9.01 -0.68 -9.80
N SER A 139 -9.99 -1.48 -10.18
CA SER A 139 -9.83 -2.64 -11.08
C SER A 139 -8.89 -3.73 -10.54
N PHE A 140 -8.86 -3.92 -9.23
CA PHE A 140 -8.31 -5.13 -8.65
C PHE A 140 -9.38 -6.22 -8.65
N GLU A 141 -8.97 -7.42 -9.05
CA GLU A 141 -9.82 -8.62 -9.12
C GLU A 141 -9.48 -9.56 -7.97
N GLU A 142 -10.47 -10.20 -7.38
CA GLU A 142 -10.27 -11.19 -6.32
C GLU A 142 -9.68 -12.47 -6.89
N LEU A 143 -8.64 -12.99 -6.22
CA LEU A 143 -8.04 -14.29 -6.53
C LEU A 143 -8.50 -15.40 -5.59
N GLY A 144 -9.00 -15.06 -4.40
CA GLY A 144 -9.43 -16.00 -3.38
C GLY A 144 -8.73 -15.83 -2.04
N ALA A 145 -8.73 -16.89 -1.23
CA ALA A 145 -8.16 -16.87 0.11
C ALA A 145 -6.64 -16.60 0.09
N ALA A 146 -6.18 -15.77 1.01
CA ALA A 146 -4.77 -15.39 1.06
C ALA A 146 -3.82 -16.57 1.35
N ALA A 147 -4.30 -17.59 2.06
CA ALA A 147 -3.55 -18.80 2.35
C ALA A 147 -3.07 -19.54 1.09
N ASP A 148 -3.83 -19.47 0.00
CA ASP A 148 -3.53 -20.15 -1.26
C ASP A 148 -2.45 -19.42 -2.07
N TRP A 149 -2.28 -18.11 -1.86
CA TRP A 149 -1.44 -17.24 -2.68
C TRP A 149 -0.17 -16.76 -1.98
N ALA A 150 -0.10 -16.86 -0.66
CA ALA A 150 1.05 -16.45 0.14
C ALA A 150 1.43 -17.55 1.15
N PRO A 151 1.87 -18.72 0.67
CA PRO A 151 2.24 -19.84 1.54
C PRO A 151 3.38 -19.43 2.48
N GLY A 152 3.29 -19.85 3.74
CA GLY A 152 4.28 -19.55 4.77
C GLY A 152 4.06 -18.23 5.52
N ARG A 153 3.02 -17.46 5.21
CA ARG A 153 2.53 -16.38 6.05
C ARG A 153 1.48 -16.90 7.03
N THR A 154 1.57 -16.47 8.28
CA THR A 154 0.44 -16.54 9.22
C THR A 154 -0.57 -15.48 8.80
N MET A 155 -1.33 -15.76 7.76
CA MET A 155 -2.49 -14.96 7.40
C MET A 155 -3.69 -15.48 8.16
N ASP A 156 -4.58 -14.57 8.54
CA ASP A 156 -5.89 -14.98 9.03
C ASP A 156 -6.62 -15.70 7.86
N ASN A 157 -7.31 -16.81 8.14
CA ASN A 157 -8.11 -17.51 7.13
C ASN A 157 -9.21 -16.64 6.52
N SER A 158 -9.47 -15.48 7.11
CA SER A 158 -10.40 -14.47 6.60
C SER A 158 -9.78 -13.45 5.63
N ASP A 159 -8.46 -13.53 5.37
CA ASP A 159 -7.82 -12.63 4.42
C ASP A 159 -8.04 -13.10 2.98
N ILE A 160 -8.27 -12.14 2.10
CA ILE A 160 -8.39 -12.36 0.64
C ILE A 160 -7.27 -11.63 -0.10
N VAL A 161 -6.89 -12.18 -1.23
CA VAL A 161 -5.96 -11.56 -2.18
C VAL A 161 -6.74 -10.96 -3.34
N LEU A 162 -6.37 -9.75 -3.69
CA LEU A 162 -6.82 -9.11 -4.92
C LEU A 162 -5.59 -8.78 -5.78
N ARG A 163 -5.77 -8.83 -7.10
CA ARG A 163 -4.72 -8.57 -8.09
C ARG A 163 -5.18 -7.53 -9.10
N ARG A 164 -4.25 -6.69 -9.53
CA ARG A 164 -4.41 -5.83 -10.70
C ARG A 164 -3.30 -6.08 -11.71
N ILE A 165 -3.67 -6.36 -12.96
CA ILE A 165 -2.73 -6.43 -14.09
C ILE A 165 -2.45 -5.00 -14.58
N LEU A 166 -1.18 -4.72 -14.83
CA LEU A 166 -0.70 -3.41 -15.30
C LEU A 166 -0.32 -3.52 -16.78
N TYR A 167 -1.13 -2.92 -17.63
CA TYR A 167 -0.88 -2.83 -19.07
C TYR A 167 -0.09 -1.57 -19.42
#